data_ef99e1b1bd3c1ddfeec08a0825f669fe
#
_entry.id   ef99e1b1bd3c1ddfeec08a0825f669fe
#
_cell.length_a   1.000
_cell.length_b   1.000
_cell.length_c   1.000
_cell.angle_alpha   90.00
_cell.angle_beta   90.00
_cell.angle_gamma   90.00
#
_symmetry.space_group_name_H-M   'P 1'
#
loop_
_entity.id
_entity.type
_entity.pdbx_description
1 polymer ?
#
loop_
_entity_poly.entity_id
_entity_poly.type
_entity_poly.pdbx_seq_one_letter_code
_entity_poly.pdbx_strand_id
1 'polypeptide(L)'
;MTATDQVASVRYIVDDVQAAIDFYTTHLGFTLNFSAAPAFADVARGPLRLLLSGPTSSGARATPDQEAGAGRNRIHLIVDDLDAEMARLRDAALPFRSDVVTGPGGRQILLADPAGNLIELFQPAPRPAPTPTP
;
A
#
# COMPACT_ATOMS: atom_id res chain seq x y z
N MET A 1 18.12 17.34 -14.86
CA MET A 1 17.36 17.13 -13.63
C MET A 1 16.16 16.24 -13.88
N THR A 2 16.06 15.18 -13.17
CA THR A 2 14.92 14.29 -13.30
C THR A 2 13.81 14.72 -12.35
N ALA A 3 12.57 14.35 -12.68
CA ALA A 3 11.42 14.67 -11.84
C ALA A 3 11.39 13.89 -10.52
N THR A 4 12.37 12.98 -10.29
CA THR A 4 12.38 12.12 -9.10
C THR A 4 12.48 12.93 -7.80
N ASP A 5 13.12 14.10 -7.83
CA ASP A 5 13.27 14.93 -6.63
C ASP A 5 11.94 15.47 -6.13
N GLN A 6 10.89 15.42 -6.96
CA GLN A 6 9.58 15.95 -6.64
C GLN A 6 8.53 14.86 -6.40
N VAL A 7 8.94 13.61 -6.37
CA VAL A 7 8.01 12.50 -6.12
C VAL A 7 7.65 12.49 -4.64
N ALA A 8 6.35 12.47 -4.38
CA ALA A 8 5.87 12.35 -3.01
C ALA A 8 6.08 10.92 -2.50
N SER A 9 6.32 10.81 -1.21
CA SER A 9 6.45 9.52 -0.54
C SER A 9 5.40 9.41 0.55
N VAL A 10 5.04 8.16 0.89
CA VAL A 10 4.14 7.87 2.01
C VAL A 10 4.97 7.21 3.10
N ARG A 11 4.74 7.61 4.35
CA ARG A 11 5.41 6.99 5.50
C ARG A 11 4.42 6.15 6.29
N TYR A 12 4.78 4.89 6.49
CA TYR A 12 4.07 4.01 7.42
C TYR A 12 4.98 3.69 8.60
N ILE A 13 4.43 3.83 9.80
CA ILE A 13 5.12 3.40 11.02
C ILE A 13 4.86 1.90 11.17
N VAL A 14 5.94 1.15 11.37
CA VAL A 14 5.88 -0.31 11.50
C VAL A 14 6.65 -0.75 12.73
N ASP A 15 6.25 -1.87 13.31
CA ASP A 15 6.92 -2.42 14.48
C ASP A 15 8.21 -3.15 14.12
N ASP A 16 8.19 -3.85 12.99
CA ASP A 16 9.29 -4.68 12.51
C ASP A 16 9.53 -4.35 11.04
N VAL A 17 10.61 -3.62 10.79
CA VAL A 17 10.93 -3.14 9.44
C VAL A 17 11.21 -4.31 8.49
N GLN A 18 11.93 -5.34 8.94
CA GLN A 18 12.22 -6.49 8.07
C GLN A 18 10.96 -7.25 7.70
N ALA A 19 10.04 -7.45 8.64
CA ALA A 19 8.77 -8.09 8.35
C ALA A 19 7.95 -7.27 7.33
N ALA A 20 7.98 -5.95 7.46
CA ALA A 20 7.32 -5.07 6.49
C ALA A 20 7.95 -5.15 5.11
N ILE A 21 9.29 -5.13 5.02
CA ILE A 21 9.99 -5.30 3.74
C ILE A 21 9.52 -6.60 3.08
N ASP A 22 9.55 -7.70 3.83
CA ASP A 22 9.20 -9.01 3.29
C ASP A 22 7.75 -9.02 2.79
N PHE A 23 6.85 -8.43 3.55
CA PHE A 23 5.44 -8.35 3.18
C PHE A 23 5.24 -7.58 1.86
N TYR A 24 5.76 -6.37 1.77
CA TYR A 24 5.54 -5.54 0.58
C TYR A 24 6.25 -6.08 -0.65
N THR A 25 7.45 -6.61 -0.50
CA THR A 25 8.21 -7.12 -1.65
C THR A 25 7.73 -8.49 -2.10
N THR A 26 7.29 -9.34 -1.19
CA THR A 26 6.83 -10.69 -1.53
C THR A 26 5.40 -10.69 -2.07
N HIS A 27 4.51 -9.89 -1.47
CA HIS A 27 3.08 -10.01 -1.71
C HIS A 27 2.48 -8.89 -2.54
N LEU A 28 3.05 -7.70 -2.55
CA LEU A 28 2.43 -6.53 -3.16
C LEU A 28 3.23 -5.89 -4.29
N GLY A 29 4.25 -6.58 -4.78
CA GLY A 29 4.97 -6.13 -5.98
C GLY A 29 5.89 -4.93 -5.76
N PHE A 30 6.28 -4.65 -4.52
CA PHE A 30 7.25 -3.60 -4.26
C PHE A 30 8.67 -4.11 -4.47
N THR A 31 9.57 -3.17 -4.77
CA THR A 31 11.00 -3.41 -4.88
C THR A 31 11.70 -2.69 -3.73
N LEU A 32 12.64 -3.37 -3.08
CA LEU A 32 13.44 -2.76 -2.04
C LEU A 32 14.48 -1.82 -2.67
N ASN A 33 14.42 -0.54 -2.32
CA ASN A 33 15.41 0.44 -2.77
C ASN A 33 16.56 0.59 -1.76
N PHE A 34 16.22 0.58 -0.46
CA PHE A 34 17.22 0.79 0.58
C PHE A 34 16.72 0.20 1.89
N SER A 35 17.61 -0.44 2.64
CA SER A 35 17.29 -0.94 3.97
C SER A 35 18.34 -0.51 4.98
N ALA A 36 17.85 0.10 6.07
CA ALA A 36 18.61 0.31 7.29
C ALA A 36 17.84 -0.31 8.46
N ALA A 37 17.33 -1.52 8.23
CA ALA A 37 16.59 -2.23 9.28
C ALA A 37 17.50 -2.43 10.51
N PRO A 38 16.96 -2.38 11.74
CA PRO A 38 15.52 -2.29 12.07
C PRO A 38 14.96 -0.87 12.12
N ALA A 39 15.71 0.15 11.76
CA ALA A 39 15.26 1.52 11.90
C ALA A 39 14.37 1.98 10.75
N PHE A 40 14.73 1.63 9.51
CA PHE A 40 14.10 2.24 8.35
C PHE A 40 14.31 1.41 7.08
N ALA A 41 13.37 1.51 6.15
CA ALA A 41 13.54 1.01 4.79
C ALA A 41 12.72 1.84 3.80
N ASP A 42 13.07 1.71 2.52
CA ASP A 42 12.44 2.42 1.41
C ASP A 42 12.11 1.38 0.35
N VAL A 43 10.82 1.20 0.06
CA VAL A 43 10.35 0.29 -0.98
C VAL A 43 9.52 1.09 -1.98
N ALA A 44 9.48 0.64 -3.23
CA ALA A 44 8.77 1.34 -4.29
C ALA A 44 7.97 0.39 -5.16
N ARG A 45 6.82 0.88 -5.62
CA ARG A 45 6.01 0.20 -6.63
C ARG A 45 5.56 1.26 -7.63
N GLY A 46 6.11 1.20 -8.86
CA GLY A 46 5.89 2.26 -9.84
C GLY A 46 6.30 3.61 -9.27
N PRO A 47 5.48 4.65 -9.39
CA PRO A 47 5.82 5.97 -8.84
C PRO A 47 5.57 6.10 -7.34
N LEU A 48 4.99 5.10 -6.71
CA LEU A 48 4.77 5.14 -5.26
C LEU A 48 6.04 4.75 -4.53
N ARG A 49 6.48 5.62 -3.64
CA ARG A 49 7.59 5.37 -2.73
C ARG A 49 7.03 5.27 -1.31
N LEU A 50 7.28 4.15 -0.66
CA LEU A 50 6.78 3.88 0.68
C LEU A 50 7.95 3.79 1.65
N LEU A 51 7.92 4.65 2.66
CA LEU A 51 8.95 4.69 3.70
C LEU A 51 8.45 3.89 4.91
N LEU A 52 9.19 2.84 5.25
CA LEU A 52 8.84 1.97 6.38
C LEU A 52 9.70 2.39 7.56
N SER A 53 9.06 2.97 8.56
CA SER A 53 9.76 3.58 9.70
C SER A 53 9.53 2.77 10.96
N GLY A 54 10.60 2.19 11.49
CA GLY A 54 10.55 1.44 12.74
C GLY A 54 10.40 2.36 13.95
N PRO A 55 10.17 1.79 15.15
CA PRO A 55 9.85 2.59 16.35
C PRO A 55 10.93 3.57 16.77
N THR A 56 12.19 3.27 16.48
CA THR A 56 13.32 4.11 16.89
C THR A 56 13.69 5.16 15.83
N SER A 57 13.05 5.14 14.67
CA SER A 57 13.36 6.09 13.60
C SER A 57 12.89 7.50 13.96
N SER A 58 13.51 8.50 13.32
CA SER A 58 13.08 9.89 13.50
C SER A 58 11.66 10.11 13.04
N GLY A 59 11.24 9.42 11.97
CA GLY A 59 9.86 9.51 11.48
C GLY A 59 8.84 9.03 12.49
N ALA A 60 9.12 7.89 13.15
CA ALA A 60 8.22 7.38 14.18
C ALA A 60 8.17 8.30 15.40
N ARG A 61 9.33 8.80 15.81
CA ARG A 61 9.40 9.68 17.00
C ARG A 61 8.69 11.02 16.78
N ALA A 62 8.64 11.50 15.54
CA ALA A 62 7.95 12.72 15.21
C ALA A 62 6.43 12.55 15.05
N THR A 63 5.95 11.31 14.99
CA THR A 63 4.55 11.02 14.73
C THR A 63 3.75 11.04 16.04
N PRO A 64 2.71 11.90 16.15
CA PRO A 64 1.85 11.88 17.33
C PRO A 64 1.00 10.62 17.37
N ASP A 65 0.51 10.29 18.55
CA ASP A 65 -0.42 9.18 18.73
C ASP A 65 -1.67 9.45 17.89
N GLN A 66 -2.15 8.39 17.23
CA GLN A 66 -3.26 8.51 16.33
C GLN A 66 -4.59 8.31 17.04
N GLU A 67 -5.51 9.25 16.81
CA GLU A 67 -6.88 9.14 17.30
C GLU A 67 -7.81 8.75 16.15
N ALA A 68 -9.05 8.40 16.47
CA ALA A 68 -10.05 8.07 15.47
C ALA A 68 -10.45 9.31 14.66
N GLY A 69 -10.78 9.13 13.39
CA GLY A 69 -11.26 10.19 12.52
C GLY A 69 -10.27 10.63 11.47
N ALA A 70 -10.22 11.92 11.20
CA ALA A 70 -9.33 12.49 10.19
C ALA A 70 -7.86 12.16 10.50
N GLY A 71 -7.06 11.98 9.46
CA GLY A 71 -5.66 11.58 9.58
C GLY A 71 -5.42 10.09 9.46
N ARG A 72 -6.46 9.31 9.30
CA ARG A 72 -6.37 7.86 9.09
C ARG A 72 -6.32 7.60 7.59
N ASN A 73 -5.16 7.19 7.12
CA ASN A 73 -4.89 7.04 5.69
C ASN A 73 -4.56 5.59 5.34
N ARG A 74 -4.64 5.30 4.05
CA ARG A 74 -4.17 4.03 3.52
C ARG A 74 -3.66 4.24 2.10
N ILE A 75 -2.72 3.39 1.69
CA ILE A 75 -2.28 3.41 0.30
C ILE A 75 -3.31 2.69 -0.57
N HIS A 76 -3.42 3.14 -1.79
CA HIS A 76 -4.38 2.65 -2.78
C HIS A 76 -3.59 2.10 -3.95
N LEU A 77 -3.69 0.79 -4.16
CA LEU A 77 -2.96 0.10 -5.22
C LEU A 77 -3.95 -0.38 -6.28
N ILE A 78 -3.74 0.03 -7.52
CA ILE A 78 -4.57 -0.42 -8.62
C ILE A 78 -4.12 -1.80 -9.06
N VAL A 79 -5.07 -2.70 -9.26
CA VAL A 79 -4.83 -4.06 -9.75
C VAL A 79 -5.73 -4.31 -10.97
N ASP A 80 -5.26 -5.19 -11.86
CA ASP A 80 -6.01 -5.51 -13.07
C ASP A 80 -7.14 -6.51 -12.80
N ASP A 81 -6.92 -7.44 -11.88
CA ASP A 81 -7.86 -8.52 -11.57
C ASP A 81 -7.90 -8.74 -10.06
N LEU A 82 -8.91 -8.15 -9.42
CA LEU A 82 -9.04 -8.21 -7.97
C LEU A 82 -9.28 -9.64 -7.50
N ASP A 83 -10.07 -10.43 -8.21
CA ASP A 83 -10.36 -11.82 -7.80
C ASP A 83 -9.09 -12.67 -7.82
N ALA A 84 -8.25 -12.51 -8.83
CA ALA A 84 -6.96 -13.20 -8.90
C ALA A 84 -6.04 -12.81 -7.75
N GLU A 85 -5.97 -11.49 -7.45
CA GLU A 85 -5.16 -11.00 -6.33
C GLU A 85 -5.66 -11.53 -5.00
N MET A 86 -6.98 -11.57 -4.80
CA MET A 86 -7.57 -12.11 -3.58
C MET A 86 -7.26 -13.59 -3.41
N ALA A 87 -7.35 -14.37 -4.48
CA ALA A 87 -7.03 -15.81 -4.43
C ALA A 87 -5.56 -16.01 -4.06
N ARG A 88 -4.67 -15.26 -4.67
CA ARG A 88 -3.23 -15.34 -4.40
C ARG A 88 -2.91 -15.00 -2.94
N LEU A 89 -3.53 -13.94 -2.42
CA LEU A 89 -3.28 -13.50 -1.05
C LEU A 89 -3.90 -14.44 -0.02
N ARG A 90 -5.06 -15.04 -0.32
CA ARG A 90 -5.64 -16.07 0.53
C ARG A 90 -4.75 -17.32 0.60
N ASP A 91 -4.19 -17.73 -0.54
CA ASP A 91 -3.25 -18.85 -0.58
C ASP A 91 -2.01 -18.58 0.26
N ALA A 92 -1.61 -17.32 0.38
CA ALA A 92 -0.51 -16.91 1.24
C ALA A 92 -0.94 -16.73 2.70
N ALA A 93 -2.18 -17.06 3.04
CA ALA A 93 -2.74 -16.94 4.40
C ALA A 93 -2.77 -15.49 4.93
N LEU A 94 -2.93 -14.52 4.05
CA LEU A 94 -3.05 -13.11 4.44
C LEU A 94 -4.53 -12.77 4.63
N PRO A 95 -4.94 -12.37 5.83
CA PRO A 95 -6.35 -12.06 6.09
C PRO A 95 -6.74 -10.71 5.51
N PHE A 96 -7.95 -10.62 4.98
CA PHE A 96 -8.52 -9.34 4.57
C PHE A 96 -9.21 -8.66 5.75
N ARG A 97 -9.28 -7.33 5.69
CA ARG A 97 -9.84 -6.49 6.75
C ARG A 97 -11.22 -5.96 6.38
N SER A 98 -11.73 -6.30 5.21
CA SER A 98 -13.07 -5.94 4.76
C SER A 98 -13.58 -6.99 3.78
N ASP A 99 -14.89 -6.93 3.51
CA ASP A 99 -15.46 -7.60 2.35
C ASP A 99 -15.18 -6.77 1.09
N VAL A 100 -15.43 -7.36 -0.08
CA VAL A 100 -15.37 -6.59 -1.32
C VAL A 100 -16.46 -5.54 -1.32
N VAL A 101 -16.08 -4.29 -1.59
CA VAL A 101 -17.03 -3.19 -1.73
C VAL A 101 -17.06 -2.79 -3.20
N THR A 102 -18.25 -2.79 -3.80
CA THR A 102 -18.45 -2.43 -5.19
C THR A 102 -19.14 -1.08 -5.28
N GLY A 103 -18.59 -0.18 -6.09
CA GLY A 103 -19.17 1.12 -6.37
C GLY A 103 -19.09 1.43 -7.85
N PRO A 104 -19.55 2.63 -8.27
CA PRO A 104 -19.53 3.00 -9.69
C PRO A 104 -18.12 3.09 -10.25
N GLY A 105 -17.13 3.38 -9.42
CA GLY A 105 -15.74 3.49 -9.87
C GLY A 105 -14.99 2.17 -9.98
N GLY A 106 -15.48 1.10 -9.35
CA GLY A 106 -14.82 -0.18 -9.35
C GLY A 106 -15.07 -0.99 -8.10
N ARG A 107 -14.19 -1.95 -7.83
CA ARG A 107 -14.28 -2.86 -6.68
C ARG A 107 -13.02 -2.76 -5.85
N GLN A 108 -13.17 -2.88 -4.54
CA GLN A 108 -12.03 -2.76 -3.63
C GLN A 108 -12.12 -3.73 -2.46
N ILE A 109 -10.98 -4.02 -1.87
CA ILE A 109 -10.87 -4.77 -0.63
C ILE A 109 -9.70 -4.23 0.19
N LEU A 110 -9.79 -4.34 1.51
CA LEU A 110 -8.72 -3.90 2.40
C LEU A 110 -7.98 -5.08 2.99
N LEU A 111 -6.66 -4.94 3.05
CA LEU A 111 -5.81 -5.82 3.85
C LEU A 111 -4.90 -4.96 4.72
N ALA A 112 -4.13 -5.61 5.59
CA ALA A 112 -3.22 -4.89 6.47
C ALA A 112 -1.81 -5.45 6.33
N ASP A 113 -0.82 -4.58 6.52
CA ASP A 113 0.56 -5.02 6.64
C ASP A 113 0.78 -5.67 8.02
N PRO A 114 1.96 -6.24 8.31
CA PRO A 114 2.20 -6.88 9.61
C PRO A 114 2.03 -5.94 10.80
N ALA A 115 2.18 -4.65 10.64
CA ALA A 115 1.99 -3.66 11.71
C ALA A 115 0.55 -3.18 11.84
N GLY A 116 -0.33 -3.61 10.93
CA GLY A 116 -1.73 -3.19 10.95
C GLY A 116 -2.05 -1.99 10.07
N ASN A 117 -1.09 -1.48 9.29
CA ASN A 117 -1.37 -0.40 8.34
C ASN A 117 -2.25 -0.93 7.21
N LEU A 118 -3.28 -0.17 6.86
CA LEU A 118 -4.25 -0.60 5.86
C LEU A 118 -3.74 -0.38 4.44
N ILE A 119 -4.06 -1.32 3.57
CA ILE A 119 -3.80 -1.25 2.13
C ILE A 119 -5.10 -1.53 1.40
N GLU A 120 -5.43 -0.70 0.42
CA GLU A 120 -6.59 -0.92 -0.43
C GLU A 120 -6.14 -1.45 -1.78
N LEU A 121 -6.70 -2.59 -2.20
CA LEU A 121 -6.54 -3.08 -3.56
C LEU A 121 -7.79 -2.70 -4.33
N PHE A 122 -7.62 -2.04 -5.46
CA PHE A 122 -8.70 -1.45 -6.24
C PHE A 122 -8.63 -1.90 -7.69
N GLN A 123 -9.71 -2.50 -8.18
CA GLN A 123 -9.88 -2.80 -9.60
C GLN A 123 -10.84 -1.78 -10.19
N PRO A 124 -10.38 -0.91 -11.10
CA PRO A 124 -11.27 0.06 -11.74
C PRO A 124 -12.37 -0.62 -12.53
N ALA A 125 -13.54 0.00 -12.56
CA ALA A 125 -14.63 -0.46 -13.41
C ALA A 125 -14.19 -0.39 -14.88
N PRO A 126 -14.70 -1.29 -15.76
CA PRO A 126 -14.38 -1.20 -17.16
C PRO A 126 -14.73 0.17 -17.71
N ARG A 127 -13.78 0.76 -18.45
CA ARG A 127 -14.03 2.05 -19.10
C ARG A 127 -15.02 1.83 -20.23
N PRO A 128 -16.09 2.64 -20.32
CA PRO A 128 -17.00 2.54 -21.46
C PRO A 128 -16.24 2.72 -22.77
N ALA A 129 -16.65 1.96 -23.80
CA ALA A 129 -16.08 2.16 -25.13
C ALA A 129 -16.33 3.59 -25.58
N PRO A 130 -15.36 4.24 -26.29
CA PRO A 130 -15.60 5.58 -26.80
C PRO A 130 -16.81 5.57 -27.73
N THR A 131 -17.71 6.56 -27.54
CA THR A 131 -18.82 6.73 -28.45
C THR A 131 -18.28 7.19 -29.79
N PRO A 132 -18.60 6.50 -30.91
CA PRO A 132 -18.16 6.97 -32.21
C PRO A 132 -18.65 8.40 -32.48
N THR A 133 -17.76 9.26 -32.93
CA THR A 133 -18.14 10.61 -33.29
C THR A 133 -18.84 10.55 -34.64
N PRO A 134 -20.03 11.17 -34.80
CA PRO A 134 -20.72 11.17 -36.06
C PRO A 134 -19.94 11.89 -37.17
#